data_ee622c4d58f383941326743576d96449
#
_entry.id   ee622c4d58f383941326743576d96449
#
_cell.length_a   1.000
_cell.length_b   1.000
_cell.length_c   1.000
_cell.angle_alpha   90.00
_cell.angle_beta   90.00
_cell.angle_gamma   90.00
#
_symmetry.space_group_name_H-M   'P 1'
#
loop_
_entity.id
_entity.type
_entity.pdbx_description
1 polymer ?
#
loop_
_entity_poly.entity_id
_entity_poly.type
_entity_poly.pdbx_seq_one_letter_code
_entity_poly.pdbx_strand_id
1 'polypeptide(L)'
;MDIPHHASVMFRRSAYEAVGGYRPEFYFGQDWDLWYRLAGQGTFVHIPEVLTRVRLFPGGLSSRHWREQRTIAQLSIACHVARSRGESEDLPLLLAAAIRPRPKISRRPVADGARAEGAYFIAEALRRNRDRRCWPYFLEALRHGFWKPRIWVRALQALTMATF
;
A
#
# COMPACT_ATOMS: atom_id res chain seq x y z
N MET A 1 1.34 12.22 5.62
CA MET A 1 0.34 12.45 4.55
C MET A 1 -0.23 11.10 4.19
N ASP A 2 -1.53 10.91 4.34
CA ASP A 2 -2.18 9.68 3.88
C ASP A 2 -2.36 9.78 2.36
N ILE A 3 -1.74 8.85 1.63
CA ILE A 3 -1.83 8.82 0.18
C ILE A 3 -3.21 8.30 -0.22
N PRO A 4 -3.93 8.99 -1.12
CA PRO A 4 -5.26 8.58 -1.52
C PRO A 4 -5.23 7.22 -2.25
N HIS A 5 -6.30 6.44 -2.07
CA HIS A 5 -6.48 5.20 -2.79
C HIS A 5 -6.65 5.48 -4.28
N HIS A 6 -5.95 4.74 -5.14
CA HIS A 6 -5.88 4.98 -6.60
C HIS A 6 -7.28 5.18 -7.23
N ALA A 7 -8.24 4.32 -6.90
CA ALA A 7 -9.59 4.38 -7.47
C ALA A 7 -10.45 5.56 -6.95
N SER A 8 -9.97 6.33 -5.98
CA SER A 8 -10.69 7.46 -5.38
C SER A 8 -10.14 8.83 -5.81
N VAL A 9 -9.27 8.87 -6.82
CA VAL A 9 -8.62 10.10 -7.26
C VAL A 9 -9.11 10.53 -8.63
N MET A 10 -9.35 11.81 -8.78
CA MET A 10 -9.58 12.48 -10.05
C MET A 10 -8.50 13.56 -10.26
N PHE A 11 -7.95 13.64 -11.44
CA PHE A 11 -6.94 14.65 -11.79
C PHE A 11 -7.16 15.19 -13.21
N ARG A 12 -6.60 16.36 -13.46
CA ARG A 12 -6.67 16.96 -14.79
C ARG A 12 -5.77 16.18 -15.76
N ARG A 13 -6.26 15.92 -16.98
CA ARG A 13 -5.47 15.29 -18.05
C ARG A 13 -4.19 16.07 -18.34
N SER A 14 -4.28 17.39 -18.43
CA SER A 14 -3.11 18.25 -18.68
C SER A 14 -2.03 18.12 -17.60
N ALA A 15 -2.40 17.98 -16.33
CA ALA A 15 -1.43 17.75 -15.25
C ALA A 15 -0.77 16.36 -15.36
N TYR A 16 -1.54 15.34 -15.73
CA TYR A 16 -1.03 13.98 -15.97
C TYR A 16 -0.03 13.95 -17.13
N GLU A 17 -0.36 14.62 -18.24
CA GLU A 17 0.50 14.74 -19.43
C GLU A 17 1.78 15.53 -19.11
N ALA A 18 1.64 16.63 -18.36
CA ALA A 18 2.78 17.47 -17.96
C ALA A 18 3.83 16.73 -17.11
N VAL A 19 3.40 15.73 -16.32
CA VAL A 19 4.33 14.92 -15.53
C VAL A 19 4.78 13.64 -16.27
N GLY A 20 4.38 13.43 -17.52
CA GLY A 20 4.76 12.26 -18.31
C GLY A 20 4.03 10.97 -17.96
N GLY A 21 2.88 11.06 -17.28
CA GLY A 21 2.03 9.90 -16.97
C GLY A 21 2.63 8.90 -15.98
N TYR A 22 2.19 7.65 -16.05
CA TYR A 22 2.75 6.57 -15.25
C TYR A 22 4.14 6.16 -15.72
N ARG A 23 5.04 5.88 -14.78
CA ARG A 23 6.39 5.39 -15.07
C ARG A 23 6.41 3.86 -15.09
N PRO A 24 6.95 3.21 -16.15
CA PRO A 24 6.99 1.74 -16.27
C PRO A 24 7.90 1.07 -15.25
N GLU A 25 8.80 1.79 -14.62
CA GLU A 25 9.68 1.32 -13.55
C GLU A 25 8.87 0.87 -12.32
N PHE A 26 7.76 1.51 -12.05
CA PHE A 26 6.88 1.20 -10.92
C PHE A 26 5.80 0.20 -11.32
N TYR A 27 6.09 -1.11 -11.24
CA TYR A 27 5.08 -2.14 -11.53
C TYR A 27 4.00 -2.23 -10.44
N PHE A 28 4.37 -2.09 -9.16
CA PHE A 28 3.46 -2.01 -8.02
C PHE A 28 3.41 -0.58 -7.51
N GLY A 29 2.25 -0.14 -7.00
CA GLY A 29 2.14 1.17 -6.36
C GLY A 29 2.56 2.35 -7.27
N GLN A 30 2.35 2.22 -8.58
CA GLN A 30 2.64 3.25 -9.58
C GLN A 30 1.91 4.57 -9.31
N ASP A 31 0.83 4.51 -8.56
CA ASP A 31 0.06 5.65 -8.10
C ASP A 31 0.84 6.53 -7.13
N TRP A 32 1.67 5.97 -6.25
CA TRP A 32 2.48 6.72 -5.30
C TRP A 32 3.45 7.66 -6.00
N ASP A 33 4.20 7.18 -6.99
CA ASP A 33 5.11 8.00 -7.77
C ASP A 33 4.35 9.09 -8.54
N LEU A 34 3.23 8.73 -9.16
CA LEU A 34 2.40 9.69 -9.88
C LEU A 34 1.88 10.81 -8.97
N TRP A 35 1.40 10.47 -7.76
CA TRP A 35 0.90 11.47 -6.81
C TRP A 35 1.99 12.45 -6.38
N TYR A 36 3.21 11.97 -6.13
CA TYR A 36 4.34 12.85 -5.81
C TYR A 36 4.73 13.77 -6.95
N ARG A 37 4.59 13.34 -8.21
CA ARG A 37 4.86 14.21 -9.38
C ARG A 37 3.74 15.20 -9.61
N LEU A 38 2.48 14.79 -9.48
CA LEU A 38 1.32 15.66 -9.61
C LEU A 38 1.27 16.73 -8.50
N ALA A 39 1.79 16.44 -7.31
CA ALA A 39 1.87 17.42 -6.22
C ALA A 39 2.71 18.66 -6.60
N GLY A 40 3.65 18.53 -7.52
CA GLY A 40 4.39 19.66 -8.09
C GLY A 40 3.62 20.49 -9.12
N GLN A 41 2.46 20.02 -9.59
CA GLN A 41 1.67 20.66 -10.63
C GLN A 41 0.43 21.41 -10.10
N GLY A 42 0.12 21.29 -8.83
CA GLY A 42 -1.08 21.90 -8.28
C GLY A 42 -1.41 21.47 -6.86
N THR A 43 -2.64 21.72 -6.47
CA THR A 43 -3.14 21.44 -5.12
C THR A 43 -4.01 20.20 -5.10
N PHE A 44 -3.81 19.33 -4.09
CA PHE A 44 -4.73 18.26 -3.78
C PHE A 44 -5.89 18.80 -2.93
N VAL A 45 -7.10 18.50 -3.34
CA VAL A 45 -8.33 18.81 -2.60
C VAL A 45 -8.93 17.51 -2.10
N HIS A 46 -9.26 17.46 -0.83
CA HIS A 46 -9.96 16.33 -0.22
C HIS A 46 -11.46 16.61 -0.18
N ILE A 47 -12.25 15.64 -0.68
CA ILE A 47 -13.71 15.66 -0.55
C ILE A 47 -14.06 14.87 0.71
N PRO A 48 -14.73 15.48 1.72
CA PRO A 48 -14.94 14.83 3.02
C PRO A 48 -16.00 13.72 3.00
N GLU A 49 -16.79 13.62 1.93
CA GLU A 49 -17.82 12.60 1.80
C GLU A 49 -17.23 11.23 1.44
N VAL A 50 -17.86 10.16 1.94
CA VAL A 50 -17.48 8.79 1.60
C VAL A 50 -18.03 8.42 0.22
N LEU A 51 -17.25 8.66 -0.82
CA LEU A 51 -17.62 8.40 -2.22
C LEU A 51 -17.13 7.04 -2.74
N THR A 52 -16.20 6.38 -2.04
CA THR A 52 -15.59 5.13 -2.50
C THR A 52 -15.59 4.06 -1.41
N ARG A 53 -15.98 2.83 -1.76
CA ARG A 53 -15.88 1.66 -0.90
C ARG A 53 -14.85 0.69 -1.46
N VAL A 54 -13.84 0.34 -0.67
CA VAL A 54 -12.77 -0.56 -1.06
C VAL A 54 -13.02 -1.94 -0.45
N ARG A 55 -13.01 -2.97 -1.29
CA ARG A 55 -13.09 -4.35 -0.82
C ARG A 55 -11.71 -4.84 -0.39
N LEU A 56 -11.58 -5.23 0.87
CA LEU A 56 -10.39 -5.87 1.40
C LEU A 56 -10.61 -7.38 1.45
N PHE A 57 -9.70 -8.17 0.88
CA PHE A 57 -9.74 -9.62 0.95
C PHE A 57 -8.32 -10.23 0.89
N PRO A 58 -8.08 -11.40 1.52
CA PRO A 58 -6.72 -11.96 1.65
C PRO A 58 -6.02 -12.27 0.32
N GLY A 59 -6.80 -12.52 -0.73
CA GLY A 59 -6.31 -12.77 -2.10
C GLY A 59 -6.04 -11.51 -2.92
N GLY A 60 -6.31 -10.32 -2.37
CA GLY A 60 -6.13 -9.04 -3.06
C GLY A 60 -4.67 -8.72 -3.40
N LEU A 61 -4.47 -7.84 -4.38
CA LEU A 61 -3.13 -7.43 -4.81
C LEU A 61 -2.33 -6.85 -3.63
N SER A 62 -2.94 -5.94 -2.87
CA SER A 62 -2.30 -5.27 -1.73
C SER A 62 -1.94 -6.24 -0.60
N SER A 63 -2.78 -7.26 -0.33
CA SER A 63 -2.49 -8.25 0.70
C SER A 63 -1.39 -9.24 0.29
N ARG A 64 -1.27 -9.55 -1.02
CA ARG A 64 -0.26 -10.46 -1.56
C ARG A 64 1.11 -9.81 -1.73
N HIS A 65 1.13 -8.54 -2.12
CA HIS A 65 2.32 -7.80 -2.52
C HIS A 65 2.61 -6.60 -1.63
N TRP A 66 2.20 -6.65 -0.35
CA TRP A 66 2.37 -5.54 0.57
C TRP A 66 3.84 -5.16 0.80
N ARG A 67 4.76 -6.14 0.72
CA ARG A 67 6.20 -5.89 0.87
C ARG A 67 6.75 -5.14 -0.33
N GLU A 68 6.45 -5.63 -1.52
CA GLU A 68 6.83 -5.00 -2.77
C GLU A 68 6.24 -3.58 -2.85
N GLN A 69 4.96 -3.43 -2.54
CA GLN A 69 4.30 -2.12 -2.51
C GLN A 69 4.94 -1.18 -1.48
N ARG A 70 5.32 -1.69 -0.30
CA ARG A 70 6.02 -0.87 0.70
C ARG A 70 7.40 -0.41 0.21
N THR A 71 8.16 -1.28 -0.43
CA THR A 71 9.46 -0.91 -0.99
C THR A 71 9.30 0.10 -2.12
N ILE A 72 8.34 -0.10 -3.00
CA ILE A 72 8.00 0.85 -4.06
C ILE A 72 7.59 2.22 -3.47
N ALA A 73 6.79 2.24 -2.42
CA ALA A 73 6.43 3.49 -1.74
C ALA A 73 7.66 4.25 -1.23
N GLN A 74 8.64 3.54 -0.65
CA GLN A 74 9.91 4.14 -0.21
C GLN A 74 10.73 4.67 -1.39
N LEU A 75 10.77 3.95 -2.51
CA LEU A 75 11.47 4.39 -3.72
C LEU A 75 10.76 5.59 -4.38
N SER A 76 9.43 5.65 -4.36
CA SER A 76 8.67 6.82 -4.81
C SER A 76 9.00 8.06 -3.97
N ILE A 77 9.14 7.89 -2.64
CA ILE A 77 9.59 8.97 -1.74
C ILE A 77 11.03 9.38 -2.10
N ALA A 78 11.93 8.42 -2.33
CA ALA A 78 13.31 8.71 -2.70
C ALA A 78 13.39 9.50 -4.02
N CYS A 79 12.61 9.13 -5.04
CA CYS A 79 12.48 9.90 -6.28
C CYS A 79 11.98 11.32 -6.01
N HIS A 80 10.96 11.47 -5.17
CA HIS A 80 10.44 12.79 -4.81
C HIS A 80 11.49 13.67 -4.12
N VAL A 81 12.24 13.10 -3.17
CA VAL A 81 13.29 13.81 -2.44
C VAL A 81 14.43 14.20 -3.39
N ALA A 82 14.91 13.28 -4.24
CA ALA A 82 15.95 13.58 -5.22
C ALA A 82 15.52 14.75 -6.14
N ARG A 83 14.31 14.68 -6.69
CA ARG A 83 13.74 15.73 -7.55
C ARG A 83 13.66 17.08 -6.84
N SER A 84 13.23 17.10 -5.57
CA SER A 84 13.13 18.34 -4.79
C SER A 84 14.47 19.00 -4.50
N ARG A 85 15.57 18.22 -4.60
CA ARG A 85 16.95 18.68 -4.42
C ARG A 85 17.69 18.94 -5.73
N GLY A 86 17.06 18.69 -6.88
CA GLY A 86 17.72 18.74 -8.18
C GLY A 86 18.72 17.61 -8.41
N GLU A 87 18.61 16.51 -7.66
CA GLU A 87 19.44 15.32 -7.77
C GLU A 87 18.84 14.32 -8.77
N SER A 88 19.67 13.37 -9.28
CA SER A 88 19.19 12.31 -10.18
C SER A 88 18.25 11.31 -9.47
N GLU A 89 17.21 10.91 -10.18
CA GLU A 89 16.29 9.84 -9.78
C GLU A 89 16.73 8.45 -10.29
N ASP A 90 17.87 8.32 -11.01
CA ASP A 90 18.26 7.09 -11.72
C ASP A 90 18.36 5.87 -10.80
N LEU A 91 19.01 6.03 -9.64
CA LEU A 91 19.18 4.91 -8.70
C LEU A 91 17.84 4.39 -8.15
N PRO A 92 16.95 5.22 -7.57
CA PRO A 92 15.66 4.73 -7.12
C PRO A 92 14.77 4.19 -8.25
N LEU A 93 14.85 4.72 -9.47
CA LEU A 93 14.14 4.19 -10.63
C LEU A 93 14.66 2.82 -11.05
N LEU A 94 15.99 2.64 -11.09
CA LEU A 94 16.61 1.34 -11.39
C LEU A 94 16.18 0.29 -10.37
N LEU A 95 16.17 0.63 -9.08
CA LEU A 95 15.75 -0.26 -8.01
C LEU A 95 14.24 -0.59 -8.13
N ALA A 96 13.40 0.38 -8.47
CA ALA A 96 11.98 0.15 -8.69
C ALA A 96 11.73 -0.78 -9.89
N ALA A 97 12.47 -0.58 -10.99
CA ALA A 97 12.41 -1.42 -12.17
C ALA A 97 12.74 -2.90 -11.91
N ALA A 98 13.56 -3.19 -10.92
CA ALA A 98 13.91 -4.55 -10.53
C ALA A 98 12.79 -5.27 -9.75
N ILE A 99 11.80 -4.53 -9.21
CA ILE A 99 10.70 -5.10 -8.43
C ILE A 99 9.57 -5.51 -9.36
N ARG A 100 9.54 -6.77 -9.72
CA ARG A 100 8.53 -7.36 -10.61
C ARG A 100 7.82 -8.53 -9.94
N PRO A 101 6.59 -8.87 -10.36
CA PRO A 101 5.94 -10.08 -9.89
C PRO A 101 6.77 -11.29 -10.28
N ARG A 102 7.00 -12.18 -9.33
CA ARG A 102 7.64 -13.45 -9.64
C ARG A 102 6.73 -14.26 -10.55
N PRO A 103 7.25 -14.91 -11.59
CA PRO A 103 6.48 -15.82 -12.41
C PRO A 103 5.82 -16.87 -11.52
N LYS A 104 4.55 -17.19 -11.78
CA LYS A 104 3.84 -18.27 -11.07
C LYS A 104 4.42 -19.61 -11.48
N ILE A 105 5.52 -20.05 -10.90
CA ILE A 105 6.19 -21.32 -11.24
C ILE A 105 5.50 -22.53 -10.57
N SER A 106 4.58 -22.38 -9.65
CA SER A 106 3.87 -23.53 -9.09
C SER A 106 2.50 -23.20 -8.50
N ARG A 107 1.59 -24.18 -8.58
CA ARG A 107 0.35 -24.29 -7.80
C ARG A 107 0.62 -24.60 -6.30
N ARG A 108 1.79 -24.20 -5.75
CA ARG A 108 2.06 -24.42 -4.32
C ARG A 108 1.08 -23.65 -3.47
N PRO A 109 0.57 -24.25 -2.39
CA PRO A 109 -0.25 -23.55 -1.41
C PRO A 109 0.45 -22.28 -0.95
N VAL A 110 -0.32 -21.22 -0.75
CA VAL A 110 0.22 -19.98 -0.20
C VAL A 110 0.87 -20.30 1.14
N ALA A 111 2.16 -20.02 1.29
CA ALA A 111 2.89 -20.30 2.53
C ALA A 111 2.21 -19.62 3.71
N ASP A 112 2.17 -20.28 4.88
CA ASP A 112 1.52 -19.77 6.08
C ASP A 112 1.95 -18.35 6.43
N GLY A 113 3.22 -18.04 6.28
CA GLY A 113 3.72 -16.68 6.47
C GLY A 113 3.09 -15.63 5.57
N ALA A 114 2.74 -15.97 4.33
CA ALA A 114 2.09 -15.06 3.40
C ALA A 114 0.58 -14.92 3.70
N ARG A 115 -0.06 -16.00 4.17
CA ARG A 115 -1.45 -15.93 4.67
C ARG A 115 -1.54 -15.05 5.91
N ALA A 116 -0.63 -15.23 6.87
CA ALA A 116 -0.54 -14.38 8.05
C ALA A 116 -0.40 -12.91 7.69
N GLU A 117 0.46 -12.57 6.72
CA GLU A 117 0.66 -11.19 6.28
C GLU A 117 -0.59 -10.59 5.61
N GLY A 118 -1.23 -11.35 4.73
CA GLY A 118 -2.46 -10.90 4.06
C GLY A 118 -3.60 -10.64 5.05
N ALA A 119 -3.81 -11.56 6.00
CA ALA A 119 -4.80 -11.39 7.05
C ALA A 119 -4.45 -10.21 7.98
N TYR A 120 -3.18 -10.10 8.39
CA TYR A 120 -2.72 -8.98 9.21
C TYR A 120 -2.92 -7.61 8.52
N PHE A 121 -2.65 -7.52 7.23
CA PHE A 121 -2.89 -6.28 6.48
C PHE A 121 -4.35 -5.82 6.58
N ILE A 122 -5.30 -6.75 6.40
CA ILE A 122 -6.73 -6.46 6.51
C ILE A 122 -7.11 -6.10 7.94
N ALA A 123 -6.63 -6.89 8.91
CA ALA A 123 -6.88 -6.65 10.33
C ALA A 123 -6.46 -5.24 10.74
N GLU A 124 -5.26 -4.83 10.33
CA GLU A 124 -4.71 -3.50 10.67
C GLU A 124 -5.46 -2.36 9.96
N ALA A 125 -5.87 -2.55 8.71
CA ALA A 125 -6.69 -1.57 7.99
C ALA A 125 -8.04 -1.35 8.69
N LEU A 126 -8.71 -2.42 9.10
CA LEU A 126 -9.97 -2.37 9.83
C LEU A 126 -9.77 -1.76 11.24
N ARG A 127 -8.72 -2.18 11.95
CA ARG A 127 -8.39 -1.65 13.28
C ARG A 127 -8.20 -0.13 13.26
N ARG A 128 -7.46 0.40 12.29
CA ARG A 128 -7.25 1.85 12.15
C ARG A 128 -8.53 2.63 11.95
N ASN A 129 -9.53 2.00 11.33
CA ASN A 129 -10.86 2.56 11.15
C ASN A 129 -11.83 2.21 12.32
N ARG A 130 -11.30 1.72 13.45
CA ARG A 130 -12.08 1.27 14.62
C ARG A 130 -13.18 0.27 14.28
N ASP A 131 -12.98 -0.55 13.25
CA ASP A 131 -13.93 -1.55 12.79
C ASP A 131 -13.68 -2.90 13.48
N ARG A 132 -14.68 -3.36 14.25
CA ARG A 132 -14.59 -4.62 15.01
C ARG A 132 -14.43 -5.86 14.12
N ARG A 133 -14.72 -5.77 12.84
CA ARG A 133 -14.44 -6.84 11.86
C ARG A 133 -12.96 -7.14 11.68
N CYS A 134 -12.05 -6.40 12.32
CA CYS A 134 -10.62 -6.74 12.37
C CYS A 134 -10.33 -8.07 13.08
N TRP A 135 -11.19 -8.52 14.03
CA TRP A 135 -10.92 -9.68 14.88
C TRP A 135 -10.77 -11.00 14.12
N PRO A 136 -11.68 -11.42 13.24
CA PRO A 136 -11.49 -12.63 12.45
C PRO A 136 -10.15 -12.65 11.70
N TYR A 137 -9.72 -11.50 11.20
CA TYR A 137 -8.46 -11.38 10.47
C TYR A 137 -7.23 -11.40 11.40
N PHE A 138 -7.31 -10.87 12.63
CA PHE A 138 -6.26 -11.05 13.62
C PHE A 138 -6.12 -12.52 14.02
N LEU A 139 -7.22 -13.23 14.24
CA LEU A 139 -7.20 -14.67 14.55
C LEU A 139 -6.60 -15.48 13.40
N GLU A 140 -6.97 -15.20 12.17
CA GLU A 140 -6.39 -15.82 10.96
C GLU A 140 -4.88 -15.50 10.86
N ALA A 141 -4.49 -14.26 11.10
CA ALA A 141 -3.08 -13.84 11.07
C ALA A 141 -2.26 -14.56 12.17
N LEU A 142 -2.81 -14.72 13.37
CA LEU A 142 -2.17 -15.43 14.48
C LEU A 142 -2.08 -16.94 14.21
N ARG A 143 -3.13 -17.54 13.63
CA ARG A 143 -3.13 -18.96 13.27
C ARG A 143 -1.98 -19.33 12.33
N HIS A 144 -1.66 -18.46 11.37
CA HIS A 144 -0.62 -18.68 10.37
C HIS A 144 0.71 -17.94 10.64
N GLY A 145 0.80 -17.18 11.73
CA GLY A 145 1.97 -16.35 12.03
C GLY A 145 2.13 -16.00 13.51
N PHE A 146 1.82 -16.97 14.43
CA PHE A 146 1.88 -16.75 15.87
C PHE A 146 3.28 -16.35 16.39
N TRP A 147 4.34 -16.69 15.65
CA TRP A 147 5.72 -16.31 15.95
C TRP A 147 6.06 -14.84 15.62
N LYS A 148 5.11 -14.06 15.10
CA LYS A 148 5.32 -12.65 14.70
C LYS A 148 4.82 -11.71 15.80
N PRO A 149 5.71 -11.12 16.64
CA PRO A 149 5.30 -10.31 17.81
C PRO A 149 4.39 -9.15 17.44
N ARG A 150 4.61 -8.54 16.28
CA ARG A 150 3.82 -7.38 15.81
C ARG A 150 2.33 -7.69 15.67
N ILE A 151 1.95 -8.95 15.32
CA ILE A 151 0.54 -9.32 15.20
C ILE A 151 -0.12 -9.31 16.57
N TRP A 152 0.56 -9.85 17.58
CA TRP A 152 0.10 -9.86 18.98
C TRP A 152 -0.06 -8.43 19.51
N VAL A 153 0.94 -7.59 19.33
CA VAL A 153 0.90 -6.20 19.78
C VAL A 153 -0.31 -5.46 19.19
N ARG A 154 -0.58 -5.61 17.90
CA ARG A 154 -1.71 -4.95 17.25
C ARG A 154 -3.06 -5.56 17.62
N ALA A 155 -3.12 -6.87 17.81
CA ALA A 155 -4.32 -7.54 18.32
C ALA A 155 -4.66 -7.06 19.75
N LEU A 156 -3.66 -6.96 20.64
CA LEU A 156 -3.85 -6.39 21.99
C LEU A 156 -4.31 -4.93 21.94
N GLN A 157 -3.73 -4.11 21.07
CA GLN A 157 -4.19 -2.73 20.86
C GLN A 157 -5.64 -2.66 20.33
N ALA A 158 -6.11 -3.70 19.60
CA ALA A 158 -7.48 -3.75 19.15
C ALA A 158 -8.48 -4.00 20.31
N LEU A 159 -8.04 -4.61 21.42
CA LEU A 159 -8.87 -4.80 22.63
C LEU A 159 -9.25 -3.45 23.25
N THR A 160 -8.33 -2.50 23.28
CA THR A 160 -8.60 -1.17 23.85
C THR A 160 -9.58 -0.32 23.03
N MET A 161 -9.83 -0.71 21.77
CA MET A 161 -10.85 -0.04 20.94
C MET A 161 -12.29 -0.48 21.29
N ALA A 162 -12.44 -1.54 22.06
CA ALA A 162 -13.75 -2.11 22.41
C ALA A 162 -14.41 -1.37 23.61
N THR A 163 -13.74 -0.41 24.22
CA THR A 163 -14.15 0.25 25.47
C THR A 163 -14.74 1.65 25.27
N PHE A 164 -15.02 2.07 24.02
CA PHE A 164 -15.70 3.34 23.75
C PHE A 164 -16.80 3.18 22.71
#